data_af9bf7ddbe1946625109e02a29df3b6a
#
_entry.id   af9bf7ddbe1946625109e02a29df3b6a
#
_cell.length_a   1.000
_cell.length_b   1.000
_cell.length_c   1.000
_cell.angle_alpha   90.00
_cell.angle_beta   90.00
_cell.angle_gamma   90.00
#
_symmetry.space_group_name_H-M   'P 1'
#
loop_
_entity.id
_entity.type
_entity.pdbx_description
1 polymer ?
#
loop_
_entity_poly.entity_id
_entity_poly.type
_entity_poly.pdbx_seq_one_letter_code
_entity_poly.pdbx_strand_id
1 'polypeptide(L)'
;MPRRRSGVLLPLEVRILESGLQLQTPVEGFHGFLLASQMAATDDAAGLTAHGTLYKALARMSDAGLLESTWEDPALAEAAGRPRRKLYRVTPEGAVALAASRLNAATTSLTAARSARGLA
;
A
#
# COMPACT_ATOMS: atom_id res chain seq x y z
N MET A 1 8.94 -6.40 18.91
CA MET A 1 7.96 -5.66 18.11
C MET A 1 6.61 -6.35 18.16
N PRO A 2 5.54 -5.59 18.34
CA PRO A 2 4.22 -6.19 18.26
C PRO A 2 4.01 -6.74 16.86
N ARG A 3 3.59 -7.98 16.80
CA ARG A 3 3.32 -8.62 15.53
C ARG A 3 1.87 -8.37 15.14
N ARG A 4 1.69 -7.98 13.89
CA ARG A 4 0.36 -7.87 13.34
C ARG A 4 -0.20 -9.28 13.14
N ARG A 5 -1.48 -9.41 13.34
CA ARG A 5 -2.15 -10.68 13.03
C ARG A 5 -2.05 -10.93 11.53
N SER A 6 -1.82 -12.17 11.18
CA SER A 6 -1.76 -12.58 9.79
C SER A 6 -3.06 -12.23 9.07
N GLY A 7 -2.96 -11.63 7.90
CA GLY A 7 -4.11 -11.28 7.09
C GLY A 7 -4.81 -9.99 7.50
N VAL A 8 -4.35 -9.33 8.56
CA VAL A 8 -4.96 -8.06 9.00
C VAL A 8 -4.09 -6.90 8.54
N LEU A 9 -4.65 -6.07 7.67
CA LEU A 9 -4.00 -4.86 7.17
C LEU A 9 -4.77 -3.65 7.66
N LEU A 10 -4.03 -2.58 7.96
CA LEU A 10 -4.66 -1.30 8.25
C LEU A 10 -5.22 -0.70 6.96
N PRO A 11 -6.28 0.12 7.05
CA PRO A 11 -6.87 0.73 5.84
C PRO A 11 -5.84 1.45 4.96
N LEU A 12 -4.92 2.19 5.55
CA LEU A 12 -3.87 2.87 4.80
C LEU A 12 -2.98 1.87 4.05
N GLU A 13 -2.66 0.76 4.68
CA GLU A 13 -1.82 -0.27 4.06
C GLU A 13 -2.51 -0.92 2.86
N VAL A 14 -3.81 -1.18 2.98
CA VAL A 14 -4.60 -1.71 1.85
C VAL A 14 -4.50 -0.75 0.67
N ARG A 15 -4.66 0.53 0.91
CA ARG A 15 -4.61 1.55 -0.14
C ARG A 15 -3.24 1.68 -0.75
N ILE A 16 -2.18 1.58 0.06
CA ILE A 16 -0.81 1.60 -0.43
C ILE A 16 -0.58 0.42 -1.38
N LEU A 17 -1.01 -0.78 -0.99
CA LEU A 17 -0.84 -1.96 -1.84
C LEU A 17 -1.64 -1.85 -3.14
N GLU A 18 -2.89 -1.39 -3.06
CA GLU A 18 -3.72 -1.21 -4.24
C GLU A 18 -3.12 -0.19 -5.21
N SER A 19 -2.75 0.97 -4.69
CA SER A 19 -2.16 2.02 -5.53
C SER A 19 -0.80 1.61 -6.07
N GLY A 20 -0.01 0.93 -5.25
CA GLY A 20 1.30 0.44 -5.67
C GLY A 20 1.21 -0.55 -6.82
N LEU A 21 0.26 -1.47 -6.76
CA LEU A 21 0.05 -2.43 -7.84
C LEU A 21 -0.38 -1.74 -9.13
N GLN A 22 -1.11 -0.63 -9.05
CA GLN A 22 -1.49 0.14 -10.23
C GLN A 22 -0.33 0.92 -10.81
N LEU A 23 0.57 1.41 -9.95
CA LEU A 23 1.67 2.28 -10.38
C LEU A 23 2.89 1.50 -10.84
N GLN A 24 3.16 0.36 -10.22
CA GLN A 24 4.36 -0.40 -10.57
C GLN A 24 4.21 -1.11 -11.92
N THR A 25 5.33 -1.21 -12.64
CA THR A 25 5.40 -1.95 -13.88
C THR A 25 6.26 -3.19 -13.66
N PRO A 26 6.30 -4.16 -14.60
CA PRO A 26 7.21 -5.29 -14.46
C PRO A 26 8.68 -4.87 -14.31
N VAL A 27 9.04 -3.69 -14.81
CA VAL A 27 10.42 -3.20 -14.80
C VAL A 27 10.67 -2.23 -13.66
N GLU A 28 9.71 -1.36 -13.34
CA GLU A 28 9.88 -0.30 -12.36
C GLU A 28 8.88 -0.37 -11.24
N GLY A 29 9.35 -0.06 -10.02
CA GLY A 29 8.48 0.16 -8.87
C GLY A 29 7.88 1.56 -8.87
N PHE A 30 7.43 2.01 -7.73
CA PHE A 30 6.87 3.36 -7.54
C PHE A 30 7.63 4.07 -6.43
N HIS A 31 7.65 5.40 -6.47
CA HIS A 31 8.22 6.20 -5.39
C HIS A 31 7.11 6.84 -4.56
N GLY A 32 7.45 7.21 -3.31
CA GLY A 32 6.46 7.68 -2.35
C GLY A 32 5.68 8.91 -2.78
N PHE A 33 6.33 9.83 -3.48
CA PHE A 33 5.65 11.03 -3.96
C PHE A 33 4.56 10.69 -4.99
N LEU A 34 4.87 9.79 -5.92
CA LEU A 34 3.91 9.36 -6.92
C LEU A 34 2.74 8.62 -6.27
N LEU A 35 3.05 7.79 -5.27
CA LEU A 35 2.04 7.09 -4.50
C LEU A 35 1.11 8.08 -3.79
N ALA A 36 1.67 9.09 -3.15
CA ALA A 36 0.88 10.12 -2.46
C ALA A 36 -0.04 10.85 -3.44
N SER A 37 0.47 11.18 -4.63
CA SER A 37 -0.32 11.84 -5.65
C SER A 37 -1.47 10.96 -6.15
N GLN A 38 -1.21 9.68 -6.35
CA GLN A 38 -2.22 8.71 -6.79
C GLN A 38 -3.33 8.58 -5.74
N MET A 39 -2.95 8.47 -4.48
CA MET A 39 -3.92 8.33 -3.40
C MET A 39 -4.78 9.60 -3.26
N ALA A 40 -4.19 10.76 -3.38
CA ALA A 40 -4.92 12.02 -3.34
C ALA A 40 -5.90 12.15 -4.50
N ALA A 41 -5.55 11.64 -5.68
CA ALA A 41 -6.42 11.70 -6.85
C ALA A 41 -7.60 10.75 -6.76
N THR A 42 -7.45 9.62 -6.04
CA THR A 42 -8.48 8.59 -5.98
C THR A 42 -9.39 8.68 -4.76
N ASP A 43 -9.00 9.47 -3.75
CA ASP A 43 -9.77 9.57 -2.51
C ASP A 43 -9.47 10.90 -1.83
N ASP A 44 -10.43 11.82 -1.86
CA ASP A 44 -10.28 13.14 -1.28
C ASP A 44 -9.95 13.10 0.22
N ALA A 45 -10.55 12.18 0.95
CA ALA A 45 -10.29 12.04 2.38
C ALA A 45 -8.85 11.58 2.63
N ALA A 46 -8.36 10.70 1.78
CA ALA A 46 -7.00 10.18 1.89
C ALA A 46 -5.96 11.18 1.42
N GLY A 47 -6.35 12.13 0.58
CA GLY A 47 -5.47 13.20 0.17
C GLY A 47 -4.95 14.01 1.34
N LEU A 48 -5.59 13.87 2.49
CA LEU A 48 -5.18 14.54 3.72
C LEU A 48 -4.16 13.76 4.53
N THR A 49 -3.80 12.54 4.09
CA THR A 49 -2.80 11.74 4.79
C THR A 49 -1.45 12.48 4.76
N ALA A 50 -0.91 12.77 5.92
CA ALA A 50 0.37 13.44 6.02
C ALA A 50 1.50 12.58 5.43
N HIS A 51 2.43 13.23 4.73
CA HIS A 51 3.56 12.53 4.13
C HIS A 51 4.33 11.70 5.16
N GLY A 52 4.52 12.24 6.38
CA GLY A 52 5.19 11.50 7.44
C GLY A 52 4.49 10.20 7.78
N THR A 53 3.17 10.21 7.85
CA THR A 53 2.38 9.01 8.12
C THR A 53 2.51 8.00 6.99
N LEU A 54 2.50 8.47 5.75
CA LEU A 54 2.66 7.62 4.58
C LEU A 54 4.04 6.95 4.58
N TYR A 55 5.11 7.72 4.80
CA TYR A 55 6.46 7.17 4.79
C TYR A 55 6.71 6.21 5.95
N LYS A 56 6.10 6.46 7.11
CA LYS A 56 6.18 5.50 8.22
C LYS A 56 5.49 4.18 7.86
N ALA A 57 4.36 4.26 7.18
CA ALA A 57 3.66 3.06 6.72
C ALA A 57 4.49 2.29 5.70
N LEU A 58 5.11 3.00 4.76
CA LEU A 58 5.97 2.37 3.75
C LEU A 58 7.15 1.64 4.41
N ALA A 59 7.78 2.26 5.40
CA ALA A 59 8.89 1.64 6.12
C ALA A 59 8.42 0.39 6.86
N ARG A 60 7.30 0.48 7.56
CA ARG A 60 6.73 -0.65 8.31
C ARG A 60 6.38 -1.81 7.39
N MET A 61 5.79 -1.51 6.23
CA MET A 61 5.41 -2.53 5.27
C MET A 61 6.62 -3.18 4.62
N SER A 62 7.68 -2.41 4.38
CA SER A 62 8.94 -2.95 3.88
C SER A 62 9.57 -3.90 4.89
N ASP A 63 9.56 -3.53 6.17
CA ASP A 63 10.08 -4.37 7.25
C ASP A 63 9.26 -5.66 7.39
N ALA A 64 7.97 -5.59 7.11
CA ALA A 64 7.07 -6.74 7.20
C ALA A 64 7.12 -7.65 5.96
N GLY A 65 7.88 -7.28 4.93
CA GLY A 65 7.97 -8.07 3.72
C GLY A 65 6.84 -7.86 2.73
N LEU A 66 5.97 -6.89 2.97
CA LEU A 66 4.86 -6.59 2.07
C LEU A 66 5.30 -5.73 0.88
N LEU A 67 6.35 -4.94 1.08
CA LEU A 67 6.98 -4.13 0.06
C LEU A 67 8.46 -4.46 0.01
N GLU A 68 9.04 -4.27 -1.16
CA GLU A 68 10.48 -4.32 -1.37
C GLU A 68 10.92 -2.91 -1.73
N SER A 69 12.05 -2.46 -1.18
CA SER A 69 12.54 -1.12 -1.47
C SER A 69 13.94 -1.17 -2.04
N THR A 70 14.20 -0.30 -3.00
CA THR A 70 15.52 -0.14 -3.63
C THR A 70 15.72 1.34 -3.90
N TRP A 71 16.99 1.72 -4.10
CA TRP A 71 17.30 3.07 -4.51
C TRP A 71 17.30 3.17 -6.02
N GLU A 72 16.83 4.29 -6.52
CA GLU A 72 16.90 4.62 -7.94
C GLU A 72 18.34 4.59 -8.44
N ASP A 73 18.55 4.25 -9.72
CA ASP A 73 19.87 4.32 -10.34
C ASP A 73 20.43 5.75 -10.17
N PRO A 74 21.65 5.90 -9.61
CA PRO A 74 22.26 7.21 -9.45
C PRO A 74 22.34 8.03 -10.74
N ALA A 75 22.56 7.36 -11.87
CA ALA A 75 22.68 8.04 -13.16
C ALA A 75 21.36 8.70 -13.56
N LEU A 76 20.22 8.08 -13.27
CA LEU A 76 18.92 8.66 -13.59
C LEU A 76 18.65 9.91 -12.73
N ALA A 77 18.96 9.83 -11.44
CA ALA A 77 18.78 10.96 -10.54
C ALA A 77 19.69 12.13 -10.92
N GLU A 78 20.94 11.83 -11.25
CA GLU A 78 21.91 12.83 -11.66
C GLU A 78 21.47 13.51 -12.95
N ALA A 79 21.02 12.76 -13.94
CA ALA A 79 20.51 13.31 -15.19
C ALA A 79 19.30 14.21 -14.96
N ALA A 80 18.49 13.92 -13.97
CA ALA A 80 17.32 14.73 -13.61
C ALA A 80 17.66 15.90 -12.67
N GLY A 81 18.90 16.00 -12.21
CA GLY A 81 19.32 17.09 -11.31
C GLY A 81 18.70 17.03 -9.93
N ARG A 82 18.46 15.84 -9.41
CA ARG A 82 17.83 15.64 -8.10
C ARG A 82 18.45 14.48 -7.34
N PRO A 83 18.24 14.40 -6.01
CA PRO A 83 18.69 13.23 -5.24
C PRO A 83 18.01 11.95 -5.69
N ARG A 84 18.67 10.82 -5.42
CA ARG A 84 18.07 9.52 -5.70
C ARG A 84 16.77 9.34 -4.93
N ARG A 85 15.82 8.70 -5.57
CA ARG A 85 14.53 8.35 -4.97
C ARG A 85 14.56 6.90 -4.49
N LYS A 86 13.87 6.66 -3.38
CA LYS A 86 13.64 5.31 -2.92
C LYS A 86 12.44 4.76 -3.67
N LEU A 87 12.61 3.62 -4.30
CA LEU A 87 11.55 2.96 -5.06
C LEU A 87 11.01 1.78 -4.26
N TYR A 88 9.73 1.57 -4.37
CA TYR A 88 9.03 0.48 -3.68
C TYR A 88 8.36 -0.41 -4.70
N ARG A 89 8.17 -1.67 -4.34
CA ARG A 89 7.44 -2.64 -5.16
C ARG A 89 6.65 -3.54 -4.23
N VAL A 90 5.41 -3.82 -4.61
CA VAL A 90 4.60 -4.79 -3.87
C VAL A 90 5.17 -6.18 -4.10
N THR A 91 5.49 -6.88 -3.02
CA THR A 91 6.02 -8.24 -3.09
C THR A 91 4.89 -9.24 -3.34
N PRO A 92 5.19 -10.49 -3.73
CA PRO A 92 4.17 -11.53 -3.79
C PRO A 92 3.44 -11.70 -2.45
N GLU A 93 4.16 -11.58 -1.33
CA GLU A 93 3.57 -11.64 0.01
C GLU A 93 2.60 -10.47 0.23
N GLY A 94 2.95 -9.27 -0.26
CA GLY A 94 2.08 -8.10 -0.20
C GLY A 94 0.80 -8.31 -1.01
N ALA A 95 0.92 -8.87 -2.20
CA ALA A 95 -0.24 -9.15 -3.04
C ALA A 95 -1.16 -10.19 -2.39
N VAL A 96 -0.59 -11.22 -1.78
CA VAL A 96 -1.36 -12.24 -1.06
C VAL A 96 -2.07 -11.62 0.14
N ALA A 97 -1.38 -10.77 0.90
CA ALA A 97 -1.98 -10.10 2.06
C ALA A 97 -3.15 -9.21 1.65
N LEU A 98 -3.01 -8.51 0.53
CA LEU A 98 -4.09 -7.68 0.00
C LEU A 98 -5.29 -8.51 -0.40
N ALA A 99 -5.07 -9.62 -1.10
CA ALA A 99 -6.14 -10.52 -1.51
C ALA A 99 -6.87 -11.09 -0.29
N ALA A 100 -6.12 -11.49 0.74
CA ALA A 100 -6.70 -12.01 1.97
C ALA A 100 -7.52 -10.92 2.69
N SER A 101 -7.03 -9.69 2.69
CA SER A 101 -7.74 -8.58 3.31
C SER A 101 -9.06 -8.29 2.59
N ARG A 102 -9.06 -8.32 1.27
CA ARG A 102 -10.28 -8.13 0.47
C ARG A 102 -11.28 -9.24 0.73
N LEU A 103 -10.82 -10.47 0.82
CA LEU A 103 -11.67 -11.62 1.10
C LEU A 103 -12.30 -11.51 2.49
N ASN A 104 -11.52 -11.13 3.49
CA ASN A 104 -12.01 -10.93 4.85
C ASN A 104 -13.07 -9.83 4.91
N ALA A 105 -12.85 -8.72 4.20
CA ALA A 105 -13.81 -7.63 4.14
C ALA A 105 -15.12 -8.08 3.50
N ALA A 106 -15.03 -8.83 2.41
CA ALA A 106 -16.21 -9.35 1.72
C ALA A 106 -16.98 -10.33 2.63
N THR A 107 -16.26 -11.22 3.32
CA THR A 107 -16.87 -12.17 4.25
C THR A 107 -17.58 -11.46 5.40
N THR A 108 -16.94 -10.44 5.96
CA THR A 108 -17.52 -9.64 7.04
C THR A 108 -18.80 -8.95 6.58
N SER A 109 -18.78 -8.37 5.37
CA SER A 109 -19.95 -7.71 4.80
C SER A 109 -21.10 -8.68 4.59
N LEU A 110 -20.84 -9.88 4.08
CA LEU A 110 -21.84 -10.89 3.88
C LEU A 110 -22.44 -11.36 5.21
N THR A 111 -21.62 -11.56 6.21
CA THR A 111 -22.07 -11.98 7.53
C THR A 111 -22.98 -10.92 8.15
N ALA A 112 -22.58 -9.65 8.05
CA ALA A 112 -23.40 -8.55 8.56
C ALA A 112 -24.76 -8.49 7.85
N ALA A 113 -24.79 -8.65 6.53
CA ALA A 113 -26.01 -8.63 5.75
C ALA A 113 -26.93 -9.80 6.14
N ARG A 114 -26.38 -10.98 6.37
CA ARG A 114 -27.15 -12.14 6.82
C ARG A 114 -27.75 -11.92 8.20
N SER A 115 -26.99 -11.37 9.12
CA SER A 115 -27.46 -11.08 10.46
C SER A 115 -28.63 -10.10 10.44
N ALA A 116 -28.53 -9.05 9.63
CA ALA A 116 -29.59 -8.07 9.50
C ALA A 116 -30.87 -8.71 8.95
N ARG A 117 -30.77 -9.59 7.96
CA ARG A 117 -31.91 -10.29 7.40
C ARG A 117 -32.51 -11.29 8.37
N GLY A 118 -31.66 -11.96 9.13
CA GLY A 118 -32.11 -12.96 10.09
C GLY A 118 -32.89 -12.40 11.24
N LEU A 119 -32.79 -11.10 11.49
CA LEU A 119 -33.52 -10.42 12.54
C LEU A 119 -34.91 -9.95 12.10
N ALA A 120 -35.20 -10.02 10.86
CA ALA A 120 -36.48 -9.55 10.31
C ALA A 120 -37.65 -10.55 10.52
#